data_2bf0d608a13230b13cd6d7e570d69494
#
_entry.id   2bf0d608a13230b13cd6d7e570d69494
#
_cell.length_a   1.000
_cell.length_b   1.000
_cell.length_c   1.000
_cell.angle_alpha   90.00
_cell.angle_beta   90.00
_cell.angle_gamma   90.00
#
_symmetry.space_group_name_H-M   'P 1'
#
loop_
_entity.id
_entity.type
_entity.pdbx_description
1 polymer ?
#
loop_
_entity_poly.entity_id
_entity_poly.type
_entity_poly.pdbx_seq_one_letter_code
_entity_poly.pdbx_strand_id
1 'polypeptide(L)'
;MISESDILKCFQHLVDSSYHKDSILLGSGDDAAVIDTQGRKLVHSVDISRIGVHFHESMRPEDIAYRSITTALSDLAGMGSFPSFISIGLTSDIEEISWYEKFSKGIKETLDEFSI
;
A
#
# COMPACT_ATOMS: atom_id res chain seq x y z
N MET A 1 -15.01 -16.02 -11.67
CA MET A 1 -14.56 -15.67 -10.30
C MET A 1 -13.09 -15.31 -10.37
N ILE A 2 -12.70 -14.18 -9.80
CA ILE A 2 -11.30 -13.74 -9.73
C ILE A 2 -10.63 -14.43 -8.56
N SER A 3 -9.46 -15.04 -8.79
CA SER A 3 -8.68 -15.66 -7.72
C SER A 3 -7.79 -14.64 -7.01
N GLU A 4 -7.39 -14.94 -5.78
CA GLU A 4 -6.39 -14.16 -5.04
C GLU A 4 -5.10 -13.97 -5.86
N SER A 5 -4.66 -15.04 -6.56
CA SER A 5 -3.48 -14.98 -7.43
C SER A 5 -3.64 -13.97 -8.57
N ASP A 6 -4.83 -13.83 -9.14
CA ASP A 6 -5.07 -12.84 -10.20
C ASP A 6 -5.00 -11.41 -9.66
N ILE A 7 -5.54 -11.21 -8.45
CA ILE A 7 -5.45 -9.92 -7.75
C ILE A 7 -3.99 -9.58 -7.45
N LEU A 8 -3.23 -10.50 -6.87
CA LEU A 8 -1.83 -10.27 -6.49
C LEU A 8 -0.95 -9.91 -7.69
N LYS A 9 -1.23 -10.46 -8.87
CA LYS A 9 -0.50 -10.09 -10.10
C LYS A 9 -0.63 -8.60 -10.44
N CYS A 10 -1.77 -7.98 -10.11
CA CYS A 10 -1.97 -6.54 -10.34
C CYS A 10 -1.01 -5.68 -9.52
N PHE A 11 -0.47 -6.21 -8.42
CA PHE A 11 0.45 -5.50 -7.51
C PHE A 11 1.92 -5.85 -7.71
N GLN A 12 2.24 -6.79 -8.60
CA GLN A 12 3.61 -7.27 -8.79
C GLN A 12 4.60 -6.15 -9.15
N HIS A 13 4.17 -5.16 -9.93
CA HIS A 13 5.00 -4.02 -10.34
C HIS A 13 5.48 -3.16 -9.14
N LEU A 14 4.79 -3.20 -8.01
CA LEU A 14 5.16 -2.44 -6.81
C LEU A 14 6.39 -3.02 -6.11
N VAL A 15 6.62 -4.33 -6.24
CA VAL A 15 7.71 -5.04 -5.59
C VAL A 15 9.07 -4.56 -6.10
N ASP A 16 9.15 -4.27 -7.41
CA ASP A 16 10.42 -3.96 -8.08
C ASP A 16 10.78 -2.46 -8.03
N SER A 17 9.91 -1.61 -7.51
CA SER A 17 10.01 -0.15 -7.58
C SER A 17 10.22 0.55 -6.25
N SER A 18 10.63 -0.17 -5.21
CA SER A 18 10.84 0.39 -3.88
C SER A 18 12.04 1.36 -3.84
N TYR A 19 11.83 2.53 -3.22
CA TYR A 19 12.89 3.51 -2.93
C TYR A 19 13.81 3.06 -1.78
N HIS A 20 13.38 2.11 -0.96
CA HIS A 20 14.08 1.65 0.24
C HIS A 20 14.43 0.16 0.16
N LYS A 21 14.85 -0.30 -1.03
CA LYS A 21 15.20 -1.72 -1.30
C LYS A 21 16.19 -2.31 -0.31
N ASP A 22 17.19 -1.52 0.10
CA ASP A 22 18.25 -1.99 0.98
C ASP A 22 17.75 -2.32 2.40
N SER A 23 16.63 -1.75 2.81
CA SER A 23 16.01 -2.05 4.11
C SER A 23 15.04 -3.23 4.07
N ILE A 24 14.59 -3.63 2.89
CA ILE A 24 13.67 -4.76 2.72
C ILE A 24 14.49 -5.99 2.29
N LEU A 25 14.83 -6.84 3.26
CA LEU A 25 15.61 -8.06 3.02
C LEU A 25 14.76 -9.16 2.38
N LEU A 26 13.48 -9.23 2.74
CA LEU A 26 12.47 -10.09 2.16
C LEU A 26 11.19 -9.30 2.01
N GLY A 27 10.73 -9.13 0.78
CA GLY A 27 9.53 -8.39 0.47
C GLY A 27 8.30 -9.27 0.26
N SER A 28 7.44 -8.84 -0.65
CA SER A 28 6.23 -9.54 -1.03
C SER A 28 6.53 -10.88 -1.73
N GLY A 29 5.67 -11.87 -1.54
CA GLY A 29 5.76 -13.18 -2.19
C GLY A 29 6.10 -14.35 -1.25
N ASP A 30 6.27 -14.08 0.04
CA ASP A 30 6.46 -15.07 1.09
C ASP A 30 5.46 -14.80 2.23
N ASP A 31 5.49 -15.61 3.29
CA ASP A 31 4.56 -15.52 4.43
C ASP A 31 4.68 -14.20 5.20
N ALA A 32 5.85 -13.58 5.19
CA ALA A 32 6.13 -12.33 5.88
C ALA A 32 7.22 -11.52 5.17
N ALA A 33 7.26 -10.23 5.43
CA ALA A 33 8.38 -9.37 5.06
C ALA A 33 9.45 -9.36 6.15
N VAL A 34 10.72 -9.23 5.74
CA VAL A 34 11.85 -9.03 6.66
C VAL A 34 12.46 -7.67 6.37
N ILE A 35 12.49 -6.83 7.39
CA ILE A 35 12.93 -5.43 7.30
C ILE A 35 14.12 -5.23 8.23
N ASP A 36 15.22 -4.69 7.68
CA ASP A 36 16.38 -4.27 8.45
C ASP A 36 16.25 -2.78 8.76
N THR A 37 16.09 -2.45 10.02
CA THR A 37 16.00 -1.05 10.48
C THR A 37 17.37 -0.37 10.58
N GLN A 38 18.45 -1.12 10.40
CA GLN A 38 19.84 -0.62 10.49
C GLN A 38 20.10 0.13 11.82
N GLY A 39 19.55 -0.42 12.92
CA GLY A 39 19.66 0.16 14.25
C GLY A 39 18.79 1.40 14.51
N ARG A 40 17.95 1.79 13.57
CA ARG A 40 17.02 2.92 13.72
C ARG A 40 15.74 2.48 14.43
N LYS A 41 15.09 3.43 15.09
CA LYS A 41 13.76 3.20 15.63
C LYS A 41 12.74 3.22 14.49
N LEU A 42 11.80 2.29 14.54
CA LEU A 42 10.68 2.20 13.61
C LEU A 42 9.45 2.84 14.25
N VAL A 43 8.82 3.75 13.52
CA VAL A 43 7.47 4.24 13.84
C VAL A 43 6.49 3.51 12.93
N HIS A 44 5.54 2.81 13.53
CA HIS A 44 4.57 2.00 12.80
C HIS A 44 3.15 2.44 13.14
N SER A 45 2.34 2.66 12.13
CA SER A 45 0.91 2.98 12.25
C SER A 45 0.12 2.15 11.26
N VAL A 46 -1.09 1.79 11.63
CA VAL A 46 -2.05 1.09 10.78
C VAL A 46 -3.33 1.90 10.74
N ASP A 47 -3.80 2.19 9.53
CA ASP A 47 -5.08 2.83 9.29
C ASP A 47 -5.98 1.91 8.47
N ILE A 48 -7.28 1.97 8.74
CA ILE A 48 -8.29 1.19 8.02
C ILE A 48 -9.17 2.15 7.23
N SER A 49 -9.30 1.90 5.94
CA SER A 49 -10.24 2.59 5.06
C SER A 49 -11.35 1.64 4.64
N ARG A 50 -12.58 2.04 4.87
CA ARG A 50 -13.76 1.21 4.66
C ARG A 50 -14.76 1.95 3.77
N ILE A 51 -15.28 1.24 2.78
CA ILE A 51 -16.36 1.73 1.91
C ILE A 51 -17.60 2.09 2.74
N GLY A 52 -18.26 3.18 2.38
CA GLY A 52 -19.45 3.69 3.06
C GLY A 52 -19.17 4.42 4.38
N VAL A 53 -17.93 4.37 4.88
CA VAL A 53 -17.49 5.06 6.11
C VAL A 53 -16.44 6.11 5.80
N HIS A 54 -15.36 5.70 5.14
CA HIS A 54 -14.20 6.56 4.86
C HIS A 54 -14.18 7.06 3.41
N PHE A 55 -14.84 6.34 2.50
CA PHE A 55 -14.98 6.73 1.10
C PHE A 55 -16.30 6.21 0.53
N HIS A 56 -16.77 6.86 -0.54
CA HIS A 56 -17.99 6.48 -1.24
C HIS A 56 -17.68 5.40 -2.29
N GLU A 57 -18.64 4.51 -2.55
CA GLU A 57 -18.50 3.43 -3.54
C GLU A 57 -18.22 3.92 -4.97
N SER A 58 -18.62 5.15 -5.30
CA SER A 58 -18.36 5.78 -6.60
C SER A 58 -16.96 6.40 -6.71
N MET A 59 -16.16 6.40 -5.65
CA MET A 59 -14.80 6.92 -5.69
C MET A 59 -13.94 6.04 -6.60
N ARG A 60 -13.10 6.68 -7.42
CA ARG A 60 -12.19 5.97 -8.31
C ARG A 60 -11.17 5.13 -7.49
N PRO A 61 -10.81 3.94 -7.97
CA PRO A 61 -9.83 3.09 -7.28
C PRO A 61 -8.51 3.81 -6.96
N GLU A 62 -8.03 4.63 -7.90
CA GLU A 62 -6.81 5.43 -7.73
C GLU A 62 -6.92 6.43 -6.57
N ASP A 63 -8.08 7.05 -6.41
CA ASP A 63 -8.33 8.02 -5.33
C ASP A 63 -8.50 7.33 -3.98
N ILE A 64 -9.07 6.13 -3.96
CA ILE A 64 -9.14 5.28 -2.76
C ILE A 64 -7.73 4.93 -2.29
N ALA A 65 -6.85 4.53 -3.20
CA ALA A 65 -5.45 4.23 -2.92
C ALA A 65 -4.73 5.44 -2.32
N TYR A 66 -4.83 6.59 -2.98
CA TYR A 66 -4.23 7.84 -2.52
C TYR A 66 -4.70 8.22 -1.12
N ARG A 67 -6.02 8.25 -0.92
CA ARG A 67 -6.63 8.59 0.37
C ARG A 67 -6.18 7.65 1.49
N SER A 68 -6.19 6.36 1.24
CA SER A 68 -5.82 5.35 2.24
C SER A 68 -4.37 5.50 2.68
N ILE A 69 -3.46 5.72 1.75
CA ILE A 69 -2.04 5.90 2.05
C ILE A 69 -1.80 7.25 2.74
N THR A 70 -2.34 8.35 2.23
CA THR A 70 -2.11 9.68 2.80
C THR A 70 -2.71 9.82 4.20
N THR A 71 -3.80 9.14 4.51
CA THR A 71 -4.36 9.10 5.86
C THR A 71 -3.37 8.44 6.83
N ALA A 72 -2.77 7.32 6.48
CA ALA A 72 -1.75 6.66 7.28
C ALA A 72 -0.46 7.51 7.40
N LEU A 73 -0.04 8.16 6.32
CA LEU A 73 1.12 9.06 6.33
C LEU A 73 0.94 10.25 7.28
N SER A 74 -0.29 10.73 7.44
CA SER A 74 -0.61 11.82 8.37
C SER A 74 -0.21 11.50 9.81
N ASP A 75 -0.40 10.26 10.25
CA ASP A 75 0.00 9.80 11.58
C ASP A 75 1.54 9.79 11.73
N LEU A 76 2.25 9.36 10.70
CA LEU A 76 3.72 9.38 10.70
C LEU A 76 4.25 10.82 10.72
N ALA A 77 3.63 11.72 9.98
CA ALA A 77 3.98 13.14 9.98
C ALA A 77 3.79 13.76 11.37
N GLY A 78 2.69 13.41 12.06
CA GLY A 78 2.44 13.83 13.43
C GLY A 78 3.49 13.36 14.43
N MET A 79 4.15 12.23 14.14
CA MET A 79 5.26 11.69 14.94
C MET A 79 6.64 12.19 14.50
N GLY A 80 6.72 13.06 13.49
CA GLY A 80 7.99 13.57 12.97
C GLY A 80 8.85 12.51 12.28
N SER A 81 8.23 11.45 11.75
CA SER A 81 8.93 10.35 11.09
C SER A 81 8.83 10.44 9.56
N PHE A 82 9.78 9.81 8.87
CA PHE A 82 9.79 9.70 7.41
C PHE A 82 9.19 8.36 6.98
N PRO A 83 8.30 8.34 5.98
CA PRO A 83 7.77 7.10 5.44
C PRO A 83 8.86 6.33 4.68
N SER A 84 8.90 5.02 4.83
CA SER A 84 9.90 4.17 4.17
C SER A 84 9.27 3.03 3.39
N PHE A 85 8.24 2.39 3.94
CA PHE A 85 7.53 1.28 3.30
C PHE A 85 6.12 1.18 3.87
N ILE A 86 5.26 0.50 3.14
CA ILE A 86 3.87 0.23 3.54
C ILE A 86 3.57 -1.26 3.47
N SER A 87 2.61 -1.68 4.29
CA SER A 87 1.90 -2.94 4.13
C SER A 87 0.42 -2.64 3.87
N ILE A 88 -0.18 -3.37 2.97
CA ILE A 88 -1.59 -3.21 2.62
C ILE A 88 -2.33 -4.51 2.89
N GLY A 89 -3.31 -4.47 3.79
CA GLY A 89 -4.31 -5.51 3.93
C GLY A 89 -5.53 -5.13 3.09
N LEU A 90 -5.89 -5.95 2.12
CA LEU A 90 -7.03 -5.69 1.24
C LEU A 90 -8.08 -6.78 1.40
N THR A 91 -9.29 -6.37 1.75
CA THR A 91 -10.48 -7.21 1.72
C THR A 91 -11.48 -6.59 0.75
N SER A 92 -11.91 -7.35 -0.25
CA SER A 92 -12.78 -6.86 -1.31
C SER A 92 -13.65 -7.98 -1.86
N ASP A 93 -14.86 -7.63 -2.26
CA ASP A 93 -15.80 -8.48 -2.98
C ASP A 93 -15.91 -8.07 -4.48
N ILE A 94 -15.01 -7.23 -4.95
CA ILE A 94 -15.00 -6.75 -6.33
C ILE A 94 -14.50 -7.85 -7.27
N GLU A 95 -15.29 -8.18 -8.29
CA GLU A 95 -15.02 -9.24 -9.26
C GLU A 95 -14.47 -8.70 -10.60
N GLU A 96 -13.94 -7.46 -10.60
CA GLU A 96 -13.39 -6.82 -11.80
C GLU A 96 -11.89 -6.59 -11.66
N ILE A 97 -11.09 -7.27 -12.46
CA ILE A 97 -9.63 -7.12 -12.48
C ILE A 97 -9.21 -5.68 -12.74
N SER A 98 -9.91 -4.96 -13.62
CA SER A 98 -9.61 -3.57 -13.94
C SER A 98 -9.68 -2.63 -12.72
N TRP A 99 -10.49 -2.97 -11.71
CA TRP A 99 -10.52 -2.21 -10.47
C TRP A 99 -9.19 -2.34 -9.70
N TYR A 100 -8.66 -3.55 -9.60
CA TYR A 100 -7.39 -3.82 -8.91
C TYR A 100 -6.20 -3.23 -9.66
N GLU A 101 -6.22 -3.25 -10.99
CA GLU A 101 -5.20 -2.61 -11.82
C GLU A 101 -5.16 -1.09 -11.56
N LYS A 102 -6.32 -0.44 -11.54
CA LYS A 102 -6.43 0.99 -11.24
C LYS A 102 -6.04 1.32 -9.80
N PHE A 103 -6.44 0.48 -8.85
CA PHE A 103 -6.08 0.64 -7.44
C PHE A 103 -4.56 0.52 -7.26
N SER A 104 -3.93 -0.50 -7.84
CA SER A 104 -2.47 -0.68 -7.78
C SER A 104 -1.71 0.46 -8.47
N LYS A 105 -2.25 0.99 -9.57
CA LYS A 105 -1.72 2.18 -10.22
C LYS A 105 -1.75 3.39 -9.29
N GLY A 106 -2.86 3.61 -8.60
CA GLY A 106 -2.99 4.69 -7.62
C GLY A 106 -2.01 4.54 -6.45
N ILE A 107 -1.77 3.31 -5.99
CA ILE A 107 -0.72 3.02 -5.00
C ILE A 107 0.64 3.45 -5.54
N LYS A 108 1.01 3.01 -6.74
CA LYS A 108 2.30 3.34 -7.36
C LYS A 108 2.52 4.85 -7.47
N GLU A 109 1.53 5.57 -7.97
CA GLU A 109 1.58 7.02 -8.11
C GLU A 109 1.77 7.72 -6.75
N THR A 110 1.09 7.24 -5.72
CA THR A 110 1.21 7.79 -4.36
C THR A 110 2.58 7.49 -3.75
N LEU A 111 3.07 6.26 -3.90
CA LEU A 111 4.40 5.88 -3.40
C LEU A 111 5.50 6.71 -4.09
N ASP A 112 5.37 6.95 -5.39
CA ASP A 112 6.33 7.79 -6.13
C ASP A 112 6.29 9.24 -5.65
N GLU A 113 5.13 9.81 -5.39
CA GLU A 113 4.97 11.17 -4.87
C GLU A 113 5.69 11.37 -3.54
N PHE A 114 5.64 10.38 -2.65
CA PHE A 114 6.24 10.45 -1.31
C PHE A 114 7.58 9.71 -1.17
N SER A 115 8.11 9.16 -2.25
CA SER A 115 9.38 8.41 -2.27
C SER A 115 9.39 7.21 -1.30
N ILE A 116 8.34 6.43 -1.34
CA ILE A 116 8.15 5.24 -0.49
C ILE A 116 8.44 3.96 -1.27
#